data_77d11b1bf737fa9d1185ac54befc35f6
#
_entry.id   77d11b1bf737fa9d1185ac54befc35f6
#
_cell.length_a   1.000
_cell.length_b   1.000
_cell.length_c   1.000
_cell.angle_alpha   90.00
_cell.angle_beta   90.00
_cell.angle_gamma   90.00
#
_symmetry.space_group_name_H-M   'P 1'
#
loop_
_entity.id
_entity.type
_entity.pdbx_description
1 polymer ?
#
loop_
_entity_poly.entity_id
_entity_poly.type
_entity_poly.pdbx_seq_one_letter_code
_entity_poly.pdbx_strand_id
1 'polypeptide(L)'
;MTDTGTSWRDRLFGGLKRTSDKLGENLTGLFTKAALDDQTLDEIEEALIMSDLGPAMAGRVRDRLAEGRYNKELTEEYLREIIAEEIEKVLAPVARPLEIEAFPRPQVILVIGVNGSGKTTTIAKLANNFLEQDYGVMLAAGDTFRAAAIGQLKVWADRLGVPIVAGDTKVVEQGKVEVWGVDY
;
A
#
# COMPACT_ATOMS: atom_id res chain seq x y z
N MET A 1 -5.19 -5.37 -32.71
CA MET A 1 -4.40 -6.03 -31.66
C MET A 1 -4.74 -5.32 -30.36
N THR A 2 -5.68 -5.86 -29.62
CA THR A 2 -6.18 -5.30 -28.37
C THR A 2 -5.23 -5.75 -27.25
N ASP A 3 -4.38 -4.82 -26.81
CA ASP A 3 -3.57 -5.00 -25.60
C ASP A 3 -4.51 -5.00 -24.40
N THR A 4 -4.79 -6.19 -23.85
CA THR A 4 -5.54 -6.36 -22.62
C THR A 4 -4.64 -5.92 -21.47
N GLY A 5 -4.61 -4.60 -21.24
CA GLY A 5 -3.87 -4.01 -20.14
C GLY A 5 -4.31 -4.63 -18.83
N THR A 6 -3.41 -5.36 -18.20
CA THR A 6 -3.54 -5.84 -16.82
C THR A 6 -3.97 -4.69 -15.93
N SER A 7 -5.16 -4.82 -15.31
CA SER A 7 -5.74 -3.81 -14.43
C SER A 7 -4.70 -3.35 -13.39
N TRP A 8 -4.72 -2.06 -13.02
CA TRP A 8 -3.87 -1.53 -11.94
C TRP A 8 -4.08 -2.33 -10.63
N ARG A 9 -5.28 -2.89 -10.41
CA ARG A 9 -5.59 -3.81 -9.32
C ARG A 9 -4.72 -5.06 -9.38
N ASP A 10 -4.58 -5.70 -10.54
CA ASP A 10 -3.76 -6.91 -10.70
C ASP A 10 -2.28 -6.64 -10.43
N ARG A 11 -1.80 -5.43 -10.75
CA ARG A 11 -0.42 -5.00 -10.43
C ARG A 11 -0.23 -4.66 -8.96
N LEU A 12 -1.24 -4.10 -8.29
CA LEU A 12 -1.23 -3.86 -6.85
C LEU A 12 -1.24 -5.19 -6.08
N PHE A 13 -2.14 -6.10 -6.46
CA PHE A 13 -2.22 -7.43 -5.86
C PHE A 13 -0.97 -8.26 -6.16
N GLY A 14 -0.34 -8.09 -7.33
CA GLY A 14 0.95 -8.73 -7.64
C GLY A 14 2.11 -8.27 -6.73
N GLY A 15 2.08 -7.03 -6.23
CA GLY A 15 3.04 -6.54 -5.24
C GLY A 15 2.79 -7.10 -3.82
N LEU A 16 1.53 -7.26 -3.46
CA LEU A 16 1.12 -7.83 -2.17
C LEU A 16 1.23 -9.36 -2.16
N LYS A 17 1.26 -10.01 -3.32
CA LYS A 17 1.36 -11.45 -3.45
C LYS A 17 2.60 -12.02 -2.76
N ARG A 18 3.75 -11.36 -2.84
CA ARG A 18 4.98 -11.81 -2.17
C ARG A 18 4.85 -11.85 -0.65
N THR A 19 4.13 -10.90 -0.05
CA THR A 19 3.88 -10.89 1.39
C THR A 19 2.83 -11.94 1.77
N SER A 20 1.81 -12.11 0.94
CA SER A 20 0.79 -13.14 1.09
C SER A 20 1.38 -14.55 0.91
N ASP A 21 2.28 -14.74 -0.07
CA ASP A 21 2.95 -16.02 -0.31
C ASP A 21 3.87 -16.39 0.88
N LYS A 22 4.61 -15.43 1.45
CA LYS A 22 5.42 -15.66 2.66
C LYS A 22 4.56 -16.03 3.88
N LEU A 23 3.42 -15.37 4.07
CA LEU A 23 2.44 -15.77 5.08
C LEU A 23 1.94 -17.19 4.81
N GLY A 24 1.57 -17.50 3.57
CA GLY A 24 1.12 -18.82 3.15
C GLY A 24 2.19 -19.90 3.38
N GLU A 25 3.44 -19.66 2.98
CA GLU A 25 4.56 -20.61 3.16
C GLU A 25 4.82 -20.91 4.65
N ASN A 26 4.79 -19.90 5.51
CA ASN A 26 4.98 -20.05 6.95
C ASN A 26 3.83 -20.82 7.62
N LEU A 27 2.63 -20.74 7.07
CA LEU A 27 1.43 -21.37 7.61
C LEU A 27 1.12 -22.73 6.99
N THR A 28 1.65 -23.05 5.78
CA THR A 28 1.30 -24.27 5.03
C THR A 28 1.61 -25.56 5.80
N GLY A 29 2.69 -25.56 6.61
CA GLY A 29 3.04 -26.69 7.46
C GLY A 29 2.05 -26.96 8.60
N LEU A 30 1.24 -25.97 8.98
CA LEU A 30 0.29 -26.06 10.10
C LEU A 30 -1.04 -26.69 9.69
N PHE A 31 -1.42 -26.59 8.41
CA PHE A 31 -2.68 -27.17 7.89
C PHE A 31 -2.66 -28.68 7.75
N THR A 32 -1.50 -29.32 7.90
CA THR A 32 -1.39 -30.79 7.91
C THR A 32 -1.79 -31.40 9.25
N LYS A 33 -1.97 -30.59 10.29
CA LYS A 33 -2.42 -31.03 11.60
C LYS A 33 -3.94 -31.11 11.66
N ALA A 34 -4.48 -32.29 11.97
CA ALA A 34 -5.93 -32.54 11.94
C ALA A 34 -6.73 -31.89 13.08
N ALA A 35 -6.08 -31.25 14.05
CA ALA A 35 -6.74 -30.65 15.20
C ALA A 35 -6.12 -29.30 15.59
N LEU A 36 -6.98 -28.35 15.95
CA LEU A 36 -6.63 -27.06 16.59
C LEU A 36 -6.37 -27.29 18.09
N ASP A 37 -5.26 -27.95 18.42
CA ASP A 37 -4.81 -28.04 19.81
C ASP A 37 -4.07 -26.75 20.23
N ASP A 38 -3.78 -26.62 21.52
CA ASP A 38 -3.12 -25.44 22.06
C ASP A 38 -1.72 -25.25 21.47
N GLN A 39 -1.02 -26.33 21.12
CA GLN A 39 0.28 -26.28 20.47
C GLN A 39 0.16 -25.69 19.06
N THR A 40 -0.82 -26.11 18.29
CA THR A 40 -1.08 -25.58 16.94
C THR A 40 -1.46 -24.10 16.98
N LEU A 41 -2.24 -23.68 17.98
CA LEU A 41 -2.58 -22.27 18.19
C LEU A 41 -1.35 -21.42 18.51
N ASP A 42 -0.44 -21.91 19.35
CA ASP A 42 0.80 -21.21 19.69
C ASP A 42 1.74 -21.11 18.47
N GLU A 43 1.83 -22.19 17.67
CA GLU A 43 2.62 -22.17 16.42
C GLU A 43 2.04 -21.17 15.40
N ILE A 44 0.71 -21.03 15.29
CA ILE A 44 0.06 -20.04 14.44
C ILE A 44 0.38 -18.62 14.94
N GLU A 45 0.27 -18.38 16.25
CA GLU A 45 0.61 -17.09 16.85
C GLU A 45 2.05 -16.70 16.56
N GLU A 46 3.00 -17.60 16.76
CA GLU A 46 4.41 -17.36 16.45
C GLU A 46 4.63 -17.03 14.96
N ALA A 47 4.02 -17.82 14.06
CA ALA A 47 4.12 -17.58 12.61
C ALA A 47 3.55 -16.21 12.21
N LEU A 48 2.46 -15.77 12.82
CA LEU A 48 1.87 -14.45 12.58
C LEU A 48 2.79 -13.33 13.10
N ILE A 49 3.41 -13.50 14.27
CA ILE A 49 4.40 -12.54 14.81
C ILE A 49 5.60 -12.44 13.88
N MET A 50 6.13 -13.57 13.39
CA MET A 50 7.25 -13.62 12.45
C MET A 50 6.91 -13.00 11.09
N SER A 51 5.63 -12.86 10.78
CA SER A 51 5.12 -12.19 9.57
C SER A 51 4.80 -10.71 9.76
N ASP A 52 5.37 -10.08 10.79
CA ASP A 52 5.21 -8.65 11.12
C ASP A 52 3.78 -8.21 11.48
N LEU A 53 2.87 -9.14 11.81
CA LEU A 53 1.53 -8.77 12.29
C LEU A 53 1.53 -8.12 13.67
N GLY A 54 2.58 -8.40 14.44
CA GLY A 54 2.73 -7.97 15.81
C GLY A 54 1.93 -8.80 16.83
N PRO A 55 2.41 -8.88 18.09
CA PRO A 55 1.86 -9.82 19.09
C PRO A 55 0.40 -9.53 19.45
N ALA A 56 -0.02 -8.27 19.47
CA ALA A 56 -1.41 -7.94 19.81
C ALA A 56 -2.42 -8.42 18.76
N MET A 57 -2.05 -8.43 17.48
CA MET A 57 -2.90 -8.95 16.41
C MET A 57 -2.85 -10.48 16.37
N ALA A 58 -1.66 -11.06 16.49
CA ALA A 58 -1.46 -12.51 16.52
C ALA A 58 -2.26 -13.16 17.67
N GLY A 59 -2.24 -12.57 18.86
CA GLY A 59 -3.02 -13.03 20.01
C GLY A 59 -4.53 -13.01 19.76
N ARG A 60 -5.07 -11.93 19.12
CA ARG A 60 -6.50 -11.89 18.76
C ARG A 60 -6.89 -12.97 17.76
N VAL A 61 -6.07 -13.21 16.75
CA VAL A 61 -6.31 -14.28 15.77
C VAL A 61 -6.30 -15.64 16.47
N ARG A 62 -5.30 -15.89 17.35
CA ARG A 62 -5.21 -17.08 18.19
C ARG A 62 -6.48 -17.32 19.01
N ASP A 63 -6.94 -16.28 19.74
CA ASP A 63 -8.13 -16.37 20.58
C ASP A 63 -9.40 -16.68 19.75
N ARG A 64 -9.56 -16.05 18.60
CA ARG A 64 -10.67 -16.31 17.68
C ARG A 64 -10.65 -17.75 17.13
N LEU A 65 -9.48 -18.27 16.81
CA LEU A 65 -9.32 -19.66 16.40
C LEU A 65 -9.64 -20.63 17.54
N ALA A 66 -9.22 -20.32 18.77
CA ALA A 66 -9.52 -21.10 19.95
C ALA A 66 -11.02 -21.19 20.24
N GLU A 67 -11.78 -20.09 20.05
CA GLU A 67 -13.24 -20.09 20.16
C GLU A 67 -13.91 -21.02 19.12
N GLY A 68 -13.38 -21.07 17.90
CA GLY A 68 -13.92 -21.86 16.79
C GLY A 68 -13.49 -23.34 16.76
N ARG A 69 -12.53 -23.75 17.59
CA ARG A 69 -11.81 -25.06 17.50
C ARG A 69 -12.72 -26.31 17.55
N TYR A 70 -13.87 -26.21 18.16
CA TYR A 70 -14.80 -27.34 18.30
C TYR A 70 -15.79 -27.47 17.13
N ASN A 71 -15.93 -26.45 16.30
CA ASN A 71 -16.99 -26.36 15.30
C ASN A 71 -16.51 -26.35 13.85
N LYS A 72 -15.23 -26.14 13.61
CA LYS A 72 -14.66 -26.05 12.25
C LYS A 72 -13.29 -26.73 12.18
N GLU A 73 -13.03 -27.36 11.05
CA GLU A 73 -11.67 -27.83 10.72
C GLU A 73 -10.81 -26.61 10.36
N LEU A 74 -9.52 -26.67 10.74
CA LEU A 74 -8.56 -25.66 10.35
C LEU A 74 -8.24 -25.83 8.86
N THR A 75 -8.88 -25.01 8.03
CA THR A 75 -8.52 -24.87 6.61
C THR A 75 -7.76 -23.57 6.40
N GLU A 76 -7.00 -23.50 5.30
CA GLU A 76 -6.30 -22.27 4.92
C GLU A 76 -7.28 -21.11 4.72
N GLU A 77 -8.44 -21.38 4.09
CA GLU A 77 -9.49 -20.41 3.87
C GLU A 77 -10.05 -19.86 5.19
N TYR A 78 -10.32 -20.75 6.15
CA TYR A 78 -10.83 -20.35 7.46
C TYR A 78 -9.83 -19.47 8.23
N LEU A 79 -8.56 -19.83 8.23
CA LEU A 79 -7.52 -19.00 8.85
C LEU A 79 -7.39 -17.65 8.17
N ARG A 80 -7.41 -17.58 6.85
CA ARG A 80 -7.37 -16.32 6.09
C ARG A 80 -8.57 -15.45 6.38
N GLU A 81 -9.77 -16.01 6.51
CA GLU A 81 -10.99 -15.30 6.86
C GLU A 81 -10.86 -14.66 8.25
N ILE A 82 -10.42 -15.41 9.26
CA ILE A 82 -10.21 -14.88 10.62
C ILE A 82 -9.15 -13.75 10.64
N ILE A 83 -8.02 -13.94 9.96
CA ILE A 83 -6.98 -12.90 9.87
C ILE A 83 -7.54 -11.64 9.21
N ALA A 84 -8.27 -11.78 8.10
CA ALA A 84 -8.86 -10.66 7.39
C ALA A 84 -9.88 -9.89 8.25
N GLU A 85 -10.76 -10.60 8.95
CA GLU A 85 -11.73 -10.00 9.87
C GLU A 85 -11.06 -9.22 11.01
N GLU A 86 -10.01 -9.79 11.63
CA GLU A 86 -9.30 -9.12 12.73
C GLU A 86 -8.52 -7.88 12.24
N ILE A 87 -7.91 -7.95 11.04
CA ILE A 87 -7.27 -6.80 10.41
C ILE A 87 -8.31 -5.72 10.07
N GLU A 88 -9.46 -6.09 9.50
CA GLU A 88 -10.53 -5.17 9.17
C GLU A 88 -11.04 -4.41 10.40
N LYS A 89 -11.25 -5.10 11.53
CA LYS A 89 -11.66 -4.46 12.79
C LYS A 89 -10.69 -3.37 13.26
N VAL A 90 -9.40 -3.54 13.01
CA VAL A 90 -8.37 -2.55 13.37
C VAL A 90 -8.29 -1.41 12.36
N LEU A 91 -8.42 -1.71 11.08
CA LEU A 91 -8.26 -0.73 10.02
C LEU A 91 -9.53 0.09 9.74
N ALA A 92 -10.72 -0.52 9.83
CA ALA A 92 -11.97 0.16 9.51
C ALA A 92 -12.20 1.48 10.27
N PRO A 93 -11.90 1.61 11.58
CA PRO A 93 -12.07 2.86 12.31
C PRO A 93 -11.15 4.00 11.84
N VAL A 94 -10.02 3.67 11.21
CA VAL A 94 -9.01 4.64 10.74
C VAL A 94 -8.94 4.75 9.22
N ALA A 95 -9.62 3.89 8.50
CA ALA A 95 -9.71 3.93 7.05
C ALA A 95 -10.51 5.16 6.61
N ARG A 96 -9.82 6.11 5.97
CA ARG A 96 -10.44 7.32 5.42
C ARG A 96 -10.03 7.47 3.97
N PRO A 97 -10.95 7.80 3.06
CA PRO A 97 -10.58 8.15 1.70
C PRO A 97 -9.71 9.41 1.69
N LEU A 98 -8.83 9.52 0.71
CA LEU A 98 -8.13 10.77 0.43
C LEU A 98 -9.10 11.69 -0.30
N GLU A 99 -9.73 12.59 0.43
CA GLU A 99 -10.66 13.57 -0.12
C GLU A 99 -9.91 14.77 -0.67
N ILE A 100 -10.25 15.17 -1.89
CA ILE A 100 -9.75 16.41 -2.50
C ILE A 100 -10.82 17.49 -2.32
N GLU A 101 -10.54 18.43 -1.45
CA GLU A 101 -11.45 19.52 -1.14
C GLU A 101 -11.53 20.54 -2.30
N ALA A 102 -12.67 21.24 -2.37
CA ALA A 102 -12.86 22.28 -3.39
C ALA A 102 -11.91 23.48 -3.19
N PHE A 103 -11.53 23.77 -1.95
CA PHE A 103 -10.64 24.89 -1.55
C PHE A 103 -9.79 24.48 -0.33
N PRO A 104 -8.55 25.04 -0.17
CA PRO A 104 -7.87 25.91 -1.14
C PRO A 104 -7.41 25.18 -2.40
N ARG A 105 -7.25 25.87 -3.50
CA ARG A 105 -6.65 25.36 -4.75
C ARG A 105 -5.32 26.05 -5.02
N PRO A 106 -4.30 25.33 -5.51
CA PRO A 106 -4.27 23.86 -5.71
C PRO A 106 -4.17 23.09 -4.39
N GLN A 107 -4.71 21.87 -4.36
CA GLN A 107 -4.40 20.92 -3.29
C GLN A 107 -2.99 20.37 -3.50
N VAL A 108 -2.17 20.45 -2.47
CA VAL A 108 -0.78 20.00 -2.52
C VAL A 108 -0.62 18.73 -1.70
N ILE A 109 -0.18 17.64 -2.33
CA ILE A 109 0.11 16.37 -1.67
C ILE A 109 1.62 16.19 -1.63
N LEU A 110 2.21 16.26 -0.43
CA LEU A 110 3.64 16.02 -0.22
C LEU A 110 3.87 14.54 0.08
N VAL A 111 4.67 13.86 -0.78
CA VAL A 111 5.04 12.45 -0.60
C VAL A 111 6.47 12.37 -0.09
N ILE A 112 6.62 11.95 1.16
CA ILE A 112 7.92 11.82 1.84
C ILE A 112 8.24 10.36 2.15
N GLY A 113 9.53 10.05 2.34
CA GLY A 113 9.98 8.70 2.72
C GLY A 113 11.45 8.47 2.37
N VAL A 114 12.04 7.43 2.93
CA VAL A 114 13.44 7.04 2.67
C VAL A 114 13.65 6.52 1.25
N ASN A 115 14.89 6.40 0.82
CA ASN A 115 15.22 5.87 -0.50
C ASN A 115 14.70 4.44 -0.68
N GLY A 116 14.12 4.16 -1.85
CA GLY A 116 13.55 2.84 -2.13
C GLY A 116 12.16 2.57 -1.55
N SER A 117 11.58 3.48 -0.75
CA SER A 117 10.23 3.31 -0.14
C SER A 117 9.06 3.35 -1.14
N GLY A 118 9.32 3.56 -2.42
CA GLY A 118 8.27 3.58 -3.45
C GLY A 118 7.63 4.95 -3.70
N LYS A 119 8.20 6.06 -3.21
CA LYS A 119 7.64 7.42 -3.41
C LYS A 119 7.25 7.72 -4.85
N THR A 120 8.18 7.58 -5.78
CA THR A 120 7.94 7.88 -7.21
C THR A 120 6.82 7.03 -7.79
N THR A 121 6.75 5.75 -7.41
CA THR A 121 5.69 4.85 -7.85
C THR A 121 4.34 5.24 -7.25
N THR A 122 4.31 5.66 -5.99
CA THR A 122 3.10 6.12 -5.31
C THR A 122 2.59 7.42 -5.94
N ILE A 123 3.48 8.38 -6.22
CA ILE A 123 3.13 9.63 -6.92
C ILE A 123 2.48 9.32 -8.28
N ALA A 124 3.08 8.45 -9.08
CA ALA A 124 2.53 8.09 -10.38
C ALA A 124 1.14 7.43 -10.28
N LYS A 125 0.93 6.56 -9.30
CA LYS A 125 -0.37 5.91 -9.06
C LYS A 125 -1.43 6.89 -8.59
N LEU A 126 -1.09 7.80 -7.67
CA LEU A 126 -2.00 8.86 -7.21
C LEU A 126 -2.37 9.78 -8.37
N ALA A 127 -1.39 10.22 -9.15
CA ALA A 127 -1.63 11.07 -10.31
C ALA A 127 -2.60 10.40 -11.32
N ASN A 128 -2.37 9.12 -11.62
CA ASN A 128 -3.28 8.37 -12.50
C ASN A 128 -4.70 8.26 -11.92
N ASN A 129 -4.82 7.98 -10.62
CA ASN A 129 -6.11 7.87 -9.96
C ASN A 129 -6.90 9.19 -9.96
N PHE A 130 -6.20 10.33 -9.83
CA PHE A 130 -6.84 11.64 -9.91
C PHE A 130 -7.23 12.00 -11.35
N LEU A 131 -6.43 11.64 -12.36
CA LEU A 131 -6.79 11.83 -13.76
C LEU A 131 -8.03 11.01 -14.14
N GLU A 132 -8.17 9.78 -13.64
CA GLU A 132 -9.36 8.94 -13.85
C GLU A 132 -10.62 9.55 -13.20
N GLN A 133 -10.47 10.47 -12.27
CA GLN A 133 -11.54 11.23 -11.61
C GLN A 133 -11.71 12.65 -12.20
N ASP A 134 -11.13 12.93 -13.39
CA ASP A 134 -11.18 14.20 -14.08
C ASP A 134 -10.55 15.39 -13.32
N TYR A 135 -9.62 15.12 -12.38
CA TYR A 135 -8.85 16.19 -11.75
C TYR A 135 -7.67 16.64 -12.64
N GLY A 136 -7.41 17.95 -12.66
CA GLY A 136 -6.17 18.49 -13.21
C GLY A 136 -4.98 18.15 -12.28
N VAL A 137 -3.96 17.47 -12.80
CA VAL A 137 -2.80 17.02 -12.03
C VAL A 137 -1.53 17.68 -12.55
N MET A 138 -0.65 18.08 -11.64
CA MET A 138 0.71 18.54 -11.93
C MET A 138 1.68 17.82 -10.99
N LEU A 139 2.82 17.38 -11.51
CA LEU A 139 3.87 16.78 -10.71
C LEU A 139 4.95 17.82 -10.38
N ALA A 140 5.55 17.69 -9.19
CA ALA A 140 6.68 18.50 -8.77
C ALA A 140 7.82 17.60 -8.26
N ALA A 141 8.99 17.68 -8.87
CA ALA A 141 10.17 16.91 -8.47
C ALA A 141 10.96 17.70 -7.41
N GLY A 142 10.74 17.39 -6.14
CA GLY A 142 11.43 18.01 -5.00
C GLY A 142 12.74 17.31 -4.60
N ASP A 143 13.11 16.18 -5.21
CA ASP A 143 14.39 15.48 -4.98
C ASP A 143 15.48 16.10 -5.86
N THR A 144 15.94 17.30 -5.49
CA THR A 144 16.88 18.10 -6.29
C THR A 144 18.31 17.55 -6.26
N PHE A 145 18.67 16.74 -5.25
CA PHE A 145 19.99 16.11 -5.12
C PHE A 145 20.20 14.90 -6.03
N ARG A 146 19.11 14.32 -6.54
CA ARG A 146 19.16 13.08 -7.31
C ARG A 146 18.60 13.28 -8.71
N ALA A 147 19.49 13.67 -9.64
CA ALA A 147 19.12 13.86 -11.05
C ALA A 147 18.37 12.65 -11.65
N ALA A 148 18.74 11.42 -11.25
CA ALA A 148 18.06 10.19 -11.68
C ALA A 148 16.59 10.12 -11.17
N ALA A 149 16.30 10.62 -9.98
CA ALA A 149 14.93 10.64 -9.43
C ALA A 149 14.04 11.62 -10.22
N ILE A 150 14.58 12.78 -10.58
CA ILE A 150 13.90 13.75 -11.44
C ILE A 150 13.60 13.11 -12.81
N GLY A 151 14.60 12.44 -13.42
CA GLY A 151 14.44 11.75 -14.70
C GLY A 151 13.34 10.67 -14.64
N GLN A 152 13.29 9.89 -13.57
CA GLN A 152 12.28 8.86 -13.38
C GLN A 152 10.87 9.47 -13.25
N LEU A 153 10.71 10.58 -12.52
CA LEU A 153 9.42 11.25 -12.39
C LEU A 153 8.96 11.89 -13.71
N LYS A 154 9.89 12.43 -14.51
CA LYS A 154 9.60 12.94 -15.87
C LYS A 154 9.02 11.86 -16.77
N VAL A 155 9.60 10.65 -16.78
CA VAL A 155 9.07 9.52 -17.55
C VAL A 155 7.63 9.21 -17.17
N TRP A 156 7.27 9.31 -15.88
CA TRP A 156 5.89 9.12 -15.46
C TRP A 156 4.99 10.28 -15.86
N ALA A 157 5.45 11.52 -15.76
CA ALA A 157 4.71 12.69 -16.21
C ALA A 157 4.35 12.59 -17.72
N ASP A 158 5.34 12.22 -18.54
CA ASP A 158 5.16 12.01 -19.98
C ASP A 158 4.15 10.90 -20.27
N ARG A 159 4.21 9.78 -19.55
CA ARG A 159 3.26 8.65 -19.73
C ARG A 159 1.84 9.00 -19.35
N LEU A 160 1.67 9.85 -18.34
CA LEU A 160 0.35 10.28 -17.85
C LEU A 160 -0.18 11.52 -18.60
N GLY A 161 0.66 12.16 -19.41
CA GLY A 161 0.30 13.39 -20.11
C GLY A 161 0.11 14.59 -19.18
N VAL A 162 0.82 14.62 -18.02
CA VAL A 162 0.70 15.70 -17.03
C VAL A 162 1.91 16.60 -17.02
N PRO A 163 1.74 17.91 -16.75
CA PRO A 163 2.86 18.80 -16.58
C PRO A 163 3.71 18.43 -15.36
N ILE A 164 5.03 18.68 -15.48
CA ILE A 164 5.98 18.49 -14.38
C ILE A 164 6.84 19.73 -14.19
N VAL A 165 7.00 20.14 -12.94
CA VAL A 165 8.00 21.12 -12.50
C VAL A 165 9.17 20.37 -11.86
N ALA A 166 10.38 20.64 -12.31
CA ALA A 166 11.58 19.96 -11.83
C ALA A 166 12.75 20.94 -11.67
N GLY A 167 13.46 20.85 -10.55
CA GLY A 167 14.65 21.68 -10.27
C GLY A 167 14.31 23.11 -9.86
N ASP A 168 15.31 24.02 -9.94
CA ASP A 168 15.24 25.42 -9.53
C ASP A 168 14.27 26.30 -10.37
N THR A 169 13.22 25.74 -10.89
CA THR A 169 12.30 26.48 -11.73
C THR A 169 11.49 27.44 -10.88
N LYS A 170 11.88 28.71 -10.87
CA LYS A 170 11.03 29.80 -10.40
C LYS A 170 9.93 30.00 -11.44
N VAL A 171 8.75 29.47 -11.18
CA VAL A 171 7.56 29.82 -11.95
C VAL A 171 7.04 31.17 -11.40
N VAL A 172 7.35 32.22 -12.11
CA VAL A 172 6.85 33.56 -11.81
C VAL A 172 5.77 33.88 -12.83
N GLU A 173 4.61 34.16 -12.30
CA GLU A 173 3.41 34.88 -12.75
C GLU A 173 2.17 34.07 -13.13
N GLN A 174 1.11 34.43 -12.42
CA GLN A 174 -0.31 34.07 -12.55
C GLN A 174 -0.64 32.53 -12.51
N GLY A 175 -0.66 32.00 -11.30
CA GLY A 175 -0.91 30.61 -11.00
C GLY A 175 0.31 29.96 -10.34
N LYS A 176 0.98 30.66 -9.43
CA LYS A 176 2.28 30.32 -8.84
C LYS A 176 2.26 28.97 -8.13
N VAL A 177 3.16 28.08 -8.54
CA VAL A 177 3.65 26.95 -7.75
C VAL A 177 5.09 27.27 -7.35
N GLU A 178 5.34 27.56 -6.08
CA GLU A 178 6.70 27.61 -5.54
C GLU A 178 7.06 26.20 -5.05
N VAL A 179 8.07 25.60 -5.66
CA VAL A 179 8.64 24.32 -5.20
C VAL A 179 9.88 24.64 -4.37
N TRP A 180 9.77 24.47 -3.05
CA TRP A 180 10.92 24.54 -2.15
C TRP A 180 11.50 23.12 -2.03
N GLY A 181 12.78 22.97 -2.38
CA GLY A 181 13.54 21.77 -2.04
C GLY A 181 13.76 21.74 -0.54
N VAL A 182 13.28 20.70 0.13
CA VAL A 182 13.58 20.45 1.53
C VAL A 182 14.66 19.39 1.58
N ASP A 183 15.84 19.80 2.02
CA ASP A 183 16.96 18.92 2.38
C ASP A 183 16.67 18.29 3.74
N TYR A 184 16.73 16.95 3.79
CA TYR A 184 16.89 16.17 5.00
C TYR A 184 18.01 15.17 4.81
#